data_05fed353d2556dce83495ee8ae5f30e0
#
_entry.id   05fed353d2556dce83495ee8ae5f30e0
#
_cell.length_a   1.000
_cell.length_b   1.000
_cell.length_c   1.000
_cell.angle_alpha   90.00
_cell.angle_beta   90.00
_cell.angle_gamma   90.00
#
_symmetry.space_group_name_H-M   'P 1'
#
loop_
_entity.id
_entity.type
_entity.pdbx_description
1 polymer ?
#
loop_
_entity_poly.entity_id
_entity_poly.type
_entity_poly.pdbx_seq_one_letter_code
_entity_poly.pdbx_strand_id
1 'polypeptide(L)'
;MLVDFSSKHDILIHHKDGSYTPMDEPYYEVKQIDETTWQIMSSGDYHYLLAGDEEGIAIDTGYGAGNLREFLENLCGKPVRCVINTHHHFDHSANNCYFEKAYMAAEAVPLVSVPYNSFAGMDFFPESYEKVVVEDGEKIPLKGRELQIFRIGDHTKDGIAILDRKNKYLFTGDEFMPHGKS
;
A
#
# COMPACT_ATOMS: atom_id res chain seq x y z
N MET A 1 -4.35 11.53 -11.63
CA MET A 1 -4.03 10.49 -12.63
C MET A 1 -5.27 9.64 -12.80
N LEU A 2 -5.63 9.26 -14.02
CA LEU A 2 -6.77 8.38 -14.28
C LEU A 2 -6.22 6.99 -14.59
N VAL A 3 -6.87 5.97 -14.06
CA VAL A 3 -6.60 4.57 -14.40
C VAL A 3 -7.81 4.04 -15.14
N ASP A 4 -7.60 3.50 -16.33
CA ASP A 4 -8.65 2.87 -17.14
C ASP A 4 -8.65 1.36 -16.88
N PHE A 5 -9.73 0.87 -16.30
CA PHE A 5 -9.87 -0.53 -15.92
C PHE A 5 -10.61 -1.31 -17.00
N SER A 6 -9.94 -1.73 -18.05
CA SER A 6 -10.51 -2.62 -19.07
C SER A 6 -10.15 -4.08 -18.85
N SER A 7 -8.87 -4.35 -18.57
CA SER A 7 -8.36 -5.64 -18.12
C SER A 7 -7.06 -5.38 -17.36
N LYS A 8 -6.47 -6.40 -16.73
CA LYS A 8 -5.17 -6.22 -16.09
C LYS A 8 -4.09 -5.77 -17.08
N HIS A 9 -4.09 -6.32 -18.29
CA HIS A 9 -3.15 -5.97 -19.35
C HIS A 9 -3.53 -4.68 -20.07
N ASP A 10 -4.81 -4.31 -20.02
CA ASP A 10 -5.36 -3.14 -20.69
C ASP A 10 -5.56 -1.93 -19.77
N ILE A 11 -5.18 -2.05 -18.49
CA ILE A 11 -5.19 -0.90 -17.59
C ILE A 11 -4.08 0.04 -17.99
N LEU A 12 -4.45 1.28 -18.29
CA LEU A 12 -3.54 2.33 -18.70
C LEU A 12 -3.44 3.40 -17.62
N ILE A 13 -2.21 3.71 -17.25
CA ILE A 13 -1.91 4.84 -16.35
C ILE A 13 -1.78 6.09 -17.21
N HIS A 14 -2.64 7.07 -16.99
CA HIS A 14 -2.62 8.36 -17.67
C HIS A 14 -1.67 9.32 -16.96
N HIS A 15 -0.63 9.75 -17.61
CA HIS A 15 0.33 10.73 -17.08
C HIS A 15 -0.13 12.17 -17.33
N LYS A 16 0.41 13.10 -16.54
CA LYS A 16 0.10 14.54 -16.67
C LYS A 16 0.50 15.14 -18.01
N ASP A 17 1.47 14.57 -18.69
CA ASP A 17 1.93 14.99 -20.02
C ASP A 17 1.08 14.43 -21.18
N GLY A 18 0.03 13.66 -20.85
CA GLY A 18 -0.86 13.03 -21.82
C GLY A 18 -0.37 11.69 -22.36
N SER A 19 0.77 11.18 -21.89
CA SER A 19 1.24 9.83 -22.21
C SER A 19 0.50 8.75 -21.43
N TYR A 20 0.63 7.50 -21.84
CA TYR A 20 0.04 6.34 -21.20
C TYR A 20 1.12 5.29 -20.97
N THR A 21 1.06 4.61 -19.83
CA THR A 21 1.90 3.46 -19.51
C THR A 21 1.01 2.28 -19.13
N PRO A 22 1.21 1.07 -19.71
CA PRO A 22 0.52 -0.13 -19.24
C PRO A 22 0.77 -0.36 -17.74
N MET A 23 -0.25 -0.82 -17.03
CA MET A 23 -0.15 -1.02 -15.59
C MET A 23 0.73 -2.23 -15.21
N ASP A 24 0.98 -3.13 -16.14
CA ASP A 24 1.93 -4.25 -15.98
C ASP A 24 3.41 -3.79 -16.07
N GLU A 25 3.66 -2.59 -16.58
CA GLU A 25 4.97 -1.95 -16.48
C GLU A 25 5.06 -1.20 -15.14
N PRO A 26 6.05 -1.52 -14.28
CA PRO A 26 6.21 -0.84 -13.01
C PRO A 26 6.45 0.65 -13.21
N TYR A 27 5.56 1.47 -12.64
CA TYR A 27 5.71 2.92 -12.63
C TYR A 27 5.68 3.43 -11.19
N TYR A 28 6.86 3.75 -10.68
CA TYR A 28 7.01 4.25 -9.32
C TYR A 28 7.81 5.55 -9.32
N GLU A 29 7.22 6.61 -8.78
CA GLU A 29 7.96 7.81 -8.42
C GLU A 29 8.40 7.68 -6.96
N VAL A 30 9.70 7.77 -6.70
CA VAL A 30 10.28 7.57 -5.36
C VAL A 30 10.79 8.88 -4.82
N LYS A 31 10.40 9.16 -3.56
CA LYS A 31 10.96 10.24 -2.75
C LYS A 31 11.51 9.65 -1.46
N GLN A 32 12.81 9.73 -1.28
CA GLN A 32 13.42 9.41 0.01
C GLN A 32 13.12 10.53 1.01
N ILE A 33 12.49 10.18 2.15
CA ILE A 33 12.13 11.13 3.21
C ILE A 33 13.28 11.26 4.21
N ASP A 34 13.85 10.12 4.61
CA ASP A 34 15.07 10.02 5.42
C ASP A 34 15.85 8.75 5.04
N GLU A 35 16.94 8.45 5.76
CA GLU A 35 17.82 7.31 5.47
C GLU A 35 17.12 5.94 5.44
N THR A 36 15.93 5.84 6.07
CA THR A 36 15.20 4.58 6.29
C THR A 36 13.73 4.64 5.90
N THR A 37 13.30 5.75 5.29
CA THR A 37 11.90 5.99 4.93
C THR A 37 11.77 6.52 3.51
N TRP A 38 10.96 5.86 2.69
CA TRP A 38 10.64 6.28 1.32
C TRP A 38 9.14 6.41 1.13
N GLN A 39 8.74 7.44 0.42
CA GLN A 39 7.41 7.60 -0.16
C GLN A 39 7.49 7.14 -1.61
N ILE A 40 6.57 6.30 -2.00
CA ILE A 40 6.44 5.79 -3.37
C ILE A 40 5.08 6.23 -3.89
N MET A 41 5.03 6.77 -5.08
CA MET A 41 3.80 7.13 -5.76
C MET A 41 3.60 6.21 -6.96
N SER A 42 2.43 5.58 -7.02
CA SER A 42 1.98 4.77 -8.15
C SER A 42 0.56 5.18 -8.51
N SER A 43 0.35 5.61 -9.74
CA SER A 43 -0.98 5.98 -10.27
C SER A 43 -1.72 7.08 -9.49
N GLY A 44 -1.01 7.91 -8.76
CA GLY A 44 -1.57 9.00 -7.96
C GLY A 44 -1.69 8.71 -6.47
N ASP A 45 -1.56 7.45 -6.06
CA ASP A 45 -1.65 7.04 -4.67
C ASP A 45 -0.27 6.83 -4.06
N TYR A 46 -0.19 7.14 -2.78
CA TYR A 46 1.05 7.04 -2.02
C TYR A 46 1.06 5.80 -1.16
N HIS A 47 2.17 5.10 -1.22
CA HIS A 47 2.54 4.05 -0.29
C HIS A 47 3.96 4.28 0.21
N TYR A 48 4.36 3.57 1.25
CA TYR A 48 5.62 3.87 1.93
C TYR A 48 6.42 2.59 2.18
N LEU A 49 7.75 2.75 2.18
CA LEU A 49 8.68 1.75 2.66
C LEU A 49 9.36 2.25 3.93
N LEU A 50 9.31 1.45 4.98
CA LEU A 50 9.98 1.68 6.23
C LEU A 50 11.04 0.60 6.42
N ALA A 51 12.32 0.95 6.38
CA ALA A 51 13.39 0.02 6.67
C ALA A 51 13.71 -0.01 8.16
N GLY A 52 13.70 -1.20 8.73
CA GLY A 52 14.25 -1.49 10.05
C GLY A 52 15.72 -1.90 9.96
N ASP A 53 16.25 -2.51 11.03
CA ASP A 53 17.66 -2.92 11.08
C ASP A 53 17.96 -4.09 10.12
N GLU A 54 17.06 -5.07 10.01
CA GLU A 54 17.27 -6.34 9.31
C GLU A 54 16.29 -6.52 8.11
N GLU A 55 15.13 -5.93 8.18
CA GLU A 55 14.07 -6.03 7.18
C GLU A 55 13.32 -4.72 7.02
N GLY A 56 12.51 -4.60 5.97
CA GLY A 56 11.57 -3.51 5.76
C GLY A 56 10.12 -3.96 5.90
N ILE A 57 9.22 -2.99 6.01
CA ILE A 57 7.78 -3.17 5.93
C ILE A 57 7.18 -2.12 5.00
N ALA A 58 6.22 -2.52 4.19
CA ALA A 58 5.44 -1.59 3.36
C ALA A 58 4.24 -1.04 4.14
N ILE A 59 3.81 0.17 3.79
CA ILE A 59 2.48 0.71 4.15
C ILE A 59 1.76 0.95 2.84
N ASP A 60 0.66 0.26 2.63
CA ASP A 60 -0.13 0.17 1.40
C ASP A 60 0.66 -0.33 0.18
N THR A 61 -0.04 -0.68 -0.90
CA THR A 61 0.57 -1.37 -2.04
C THR A 61 0.18 -0.83 -3.42
N GLY A 62 -0.60 0.23 -3.48
CA GLY A 62 -1.00 0.82 -4.76
C GLY A 62 -1.93 -0.06 -5.61
N TYR A 63 -2.12 0.32 -6.87
CA TYR A 63 -3.06 -0.30 -7.82
C TYR A 63 -2.66 -1.66 -8.39
N GLY A 64 -1.55 -2.24 -8.00
CA GLY A 64 -1.15 -3.57 -8.47
C GLY A 64 -0.22 -3.57 -9.68
N ALA A 65 0.35 -2.44 -10.07
CA ALA A 65 1.32 -2.35 -11.14
C ALA A 65 2.65 -3.01 -10.76
N GLY A 66 3.05 -4.06 -11.46
CA GLY A 66 4.31 -4.74 -11.24
C GLY A 66 4.43 -5.47 -9.89
N ASN A 67 5.60 -6.01 -9.61
CA ASN A 67 5.94 -6.64 -8.34
C ASN A 67 6.49 -5.57 -7.37
N LEU A 68 5.61 -4.96 -6.59
CA LEU A 68 6.00 -3.91 -5.65
C LEU A 68 7.01 -4.43 -4.60
N ARG A 69 6.83 -5.65 -4.08
CA ARG A 69 7.74 -6.22 -3.08
C ARG A 69 9.19 -6.24 -3.58
N GLU A 70 9.41 -6.79 -4.77
CA GLU A 70 10.74 -6.86 -5.38
C GLU A 70 11.35 -5.46 -5.57
N PHE A 71 10.53 -4.51 -6.01
CA PHE A 71 10.95 -3.12 -6.15
C PHE A 71 11.41 -2.53 -4.80
N LEU A 72 10.63 -2.73 -3.72
CA LEU A 72 10.97 -2.22 -2.39
C LEU A 72 12.21 -2.90 -1.80
N GLU A 73 12.37 -4.23 -2.01
CA GLU A 73 13.56 -4.97 -1.59
C GLU A 73 14.82 -4.45 -2.28
N ASN A 74 14.74 -4.16 -3.58
CA ASN A 74 15.84 -3.55 -4.32
C ASN A 74 16.14 -2.12 -3.85
N LEU A 75 15.12 -1.37 -3.47
CA LEU A 75 15.27 0.02 -3.02
C LEU A 75 16.00 0.12 -1.68
N CYS A 76 15.68 -0.73 -0.70
CA CYS A 76 16.28 -0.68 0.63
C CYS A 76 17.41 -1.70 0.86
N GLY A 77 17.60 -2.65 -0.06
CA GLY A 77 18.61 -3.71 0.07
C GLY A 77 18.31 -4.73 1.18
N LYS A 78 17.04 -4.84 1.61
CA LYS A 78 16.60 -5.72 2.70
C LYS A 78 15.33 -6.46 2.31
N PRO A 79 15.03 -7.64 2.92
CA PRO A 79 13.75 -8.30 2.73
C PRO A 79 12.57 -7.42 3.15
N VAL A 80 11.49 -7.42 2.36
CA VAL A 80 10.23 -6.72 2.65
C VAL A 80 9.09 -7.73 2.55
N ARG A 81 8.86 -8.50 3.62
CA ARG A 81 7.92 -9.62 3.62
C ARG A 81 6.51 -9.22 4.01
N CYS A 82 6.36 -8.09 4.68
CA CYS A 82 5.11 -7.67 5.27
C CYS A 82 4.65 -6.32 4.75
N VAL A 83 3.33 -6.14 4.71
CA VAL A 83 2.67 -4.86 4.47
C VAL A 83 1.68 -4.55 5.59
N ILE A 84 1.44 -3.28 5.87
CA ILE A 84 0.33 -2.79 6.70
C ILE A 84 -0.60 -2.05 5.76
N ASN A 85 -1.84 -2.51 5.59
CA ASN A 85 -2.84 -1.76 4.83
C ASN A 85 -3.55 -0.77 5.73
N THR A 86 -3.58 0.49 5.33
CA THR A 86 -4.33 1.53 6.04
C THR A 86 -5.83 1.28 5.98
N HIS A 87 -6.32 0.75 4.85
CA HIS A 87 -7.71 0.32 4.65
C HIS A 87 -7.81 -0.63 3.42
N HIS A 88 -9.02 -1.12 3.14
CA HIS A 88 -9.23 -2.20 2.15
C HIS A 88 -9.26 -1.76 0.69
N HIS A 89 -9.32 -0.47 0.37
CA HIS A 89 -9.51 -0.02 -1.00
C HIS A 89 -8.44 -0.59 -1.94
N PHE A 90 -8.85 -0.78 -3.20
CA PHE A 90 -8.05 -1.45 -4.21
C PHE A 90 -6.69 -0.77 -4.47
N ASP A 91 -6.67 0.53 -4.53
CA ASP A 91 -5.50 1.39 -4.71
C ASP A 91 -4.52 1.37 -3.52
N HIS A 92 -4.90 0.73 -2.40
CA HIS A 92 -4.06 0.51 -1.22
C HIS A 92 -3.69 -0.95 -0.98
N SER A 93 -4.35 -1.90 -1.65
CA SER A 93 -4.21 -3.33 -1.36
C SER A 93 -3.92 -4.23 -2.56
N ALA A 94 -3.87 -3.69 -3.79
CA ALA A 94 -3.82 -4.50 -5.00
C ALA A 94 -2.54 -5.35 -5.17
N ASN A 95 -1.41 -4.97 -4.57
CA ASN A 95 -0.17 -5.73 -4.60
C ASN A 95 0.05 -6.63 -3.37
N ASN A 96 -0.94 -6.79 -2.48
CA ASN A 96 -0.80 -7.63 -1.29
C ASN A 96 -0.33 -9.05 -1.61
N CYS A 97 -0.72 -9.61 -2.76
CA CYS A 97 -0.37 -10.96 -3.19
C CYS A 97 1.14 -11.22 -3.36
N TYR A 98 1.97 -10.19 -3.43
CA TYR A 98 3.43 -10.34 -3.47
C TYR A 98 4.08 -10.46 -2.08
N PHE A 99 3.36 -10.11 -1.02
CA PHE A 99 3.85 -10.17 0.36
C PHE A 99 3.48 -11.50 1.03
N GLU A 100 4.18 -11.85 2.08
CA GLU A 100 3.88 -13.05 2.88
C GLU A 100 2.74 -12.77 3.86
N LYS A 101 2.68 -11.54 4.41
CA LYS A 101 1.69 -11.11 5.40
C LYS A 101 1.20 -9.70 5.12
N ALA A 102 -0.10 -9.48 5.35
CA ALA A 102 -0.70 -8.15 5.37
C ALA A 102 -1.40 -7.93 6.71
N TYR A 103 -0.95 -6.93 7.44
CA TYR A 103 -1.57 -6.44 8.68
C TYR A 103 -2.71 -5.50 8.31
N MET A 104 -3.88 -5.69 8.92
CA MET A 104 -5.08 -4.90 8.61
C MET A 104 -6.11 -4.99 9.73
N ALA A 105 -7.06 -4.08 9.74
CA ALA A 105 -8.20 -4.18 10.64
C ALA A 105 -9.10 -5.39 10.30
N ALA A 106 -9.81 -5.92 11.29
CA ALA A 106 -10.68 -7.09 11.09
C ALA A 106 -11.73 -6.87 9.99
N GLU A 107 -12.28 -5.66 9.89
CA GLU A 107 -13.27 -5.29 8.90
C GLU A 107 -12.73 -5.28 7.47
N ALA A 108 -11.42 -5.09 7.28
CA ALA A 108 -10.77 -5.14 5.97
C ALA A 108 -10.69 -6.57 5.41
N VAL A 109 -10.54 -7.57 6.27
CA VAL A 109 -10.30 -8.96 5.88
C VAL A 109 -11.27 -9.50 4.82
N PRO A 110 -12.61 -9.34 4.92
CA PRO A 110 -13.53 -9.80 3.90
C PRO A 110 -13.56 -8.92 2.64
N LEU A 111 -12.96 -7.72 2.67
CA LEU A 111 -13.08 -6.72 1.62
C LEU A 111 -11.89 -6.66 0.68
N VAL A 112 -10.69 -6.90 1.17
CA VAL A 112 -9.45 -6.78 0.38
C VAL A 112 -9.37 -7.72 -0.84
N SER A 113 -10.20 -8.74 -0.91
CA SER A 113 -10.25 -9.70 -2.03
C SER A 113 -11.38 -9.45 -3.02
N VAL A 114 -12.32 -8.57 -2.68
CA VAL A 114 -13.56 -8.36 -3.45
C VAL A 114 -13.36 -7.48 -4.69
N PRO A 115 -12.50 -6.45 -4.67
CA PRO A 115 -12.42 -5.47 -5.75
C PRO A 115 -12.01 -6.03 -7.11
N TYR A 116 -11.18 -7.06 -7.15
CA TYR A 116 -10.70 -7.63 -8.41
C TYR A 116 -11.82 -8.16 -9.29
N ASN A 117 -12.88 -8.72 -8.69
CA ASN A 117 -14.06 -9.18 -9.41
C ASN A 117 -14.99 -8.05 -9.86
N SER A 118 -14.80 -6.85 -9.35
CA SER A 118 -15.63 -5.68 -9.64
C SER A 118 -15.16 -4.94 -10.89
N PHE A 119 -13.96 -5.21 -11.37
CA PHE A 119 -13.38 -4.58 -12.56
C PHE A 119 -13.48 -5.56 -13.73
N ALA A 120 -14.30 -5.22 -14.71
CA ALA A 120 -14.50 -6.06 -15.90
C ALA A 120 -13.15 -6.29 -16.61
N GLY A 121 -12.83 -7.57 -16.86
CA GLY A 121 -11.63 -7.96 -17.58
C GLY A 121 -10.33 -8.03 -16.74
N MET A 122 -10.38 -7.73 -15.45
CA MET A 122 -9.22 -7.95 -14.59
C MET A 122 -9.07 -9.44 -14.22
N ASP A 123 -7.86 -9.95 -14.35
CA ASP A 123 -7.52 -11.27 -13.83
C ASP A 123 -7.54 -11.24 -12.30
N PHE A 124 -8.15 -12.26 -11.71
CA PHE A 124 -8.12 -12.45 -10.27
C PHE A 124 -6.75 -12.96 -9.85
N PHE A 125 -6.12 -12.26 -8.91
CA PHE A 125 -4.92 -12.74 -8.24
C PHE A 125 -5.32 -13.65 -7.08
N PRO A 126 -4.91 -14.92 -7.09
CA PRO A 126 -5.13 -15.78 -5.95
C PRO A 126 -4.45 -15.17 -4.72
N GLU A 127 -5.16 -15.16 -3.61
CA GLU A 127 -4.58 -14.77 -2.34
C GLU A 127 -3.52 -15.78 -1.93
N SER A 128 -2.30 -15.32 -1.79
CA SER A 128 -1.17 -16.13 -1.33
C SER A 128 -0.58 -15.64 -0.02
N TYR A 129 -1.17 -14.62 0.60
CA TYR A 129 -0.65 -13.97 1.81
C TYR A 129 -1.52 -14.24 3.03
N GLU A 130 -0.88 -14.23 4.20
CA GLU A 130 -1.55 -14.31 5.50
C GLU A 130 -2.15 -12.94 5.85
N LYS A 131 -3.45 -12.91 6.17
CA LYS A 131 -4.13 -11.72 6.71
C LYS A 131 -4.01 -11.72 8.22
N VAL A 132 -3.29 -10.74 8.77
CA VAL A 132 -3.05 -10.60 10.21
C VAL A 132 -3.91 -9.45 10.72
N VAL A 133 -4.90 -9.77 11.56
CA VAL A 133 -5.76 -8.76 12.17
C VAL A 133 -4.98 -8.00 13.23
N VAL A 134 -5.10 -6.68 13.22
CA VAL A 134 -4.50 -5.79 14.23
C VAL A 134 -5.55 -5.02 15.00
N GLU A 135 -5.25 -4.74 16.26
CA GLU A 135 -6.11 -4.02 17.17
C GLU A 135 -5.59 -2.59 17.44
N ASP A 136 -6.48 -1.74 17.98
CA ASP A 136 -6.10 -0.38 18.39
C ASP A 136 -5.03 -0.41 19.47
N GLY A 137 -3.98 0.39 19.30
CA GLY A 137 -2.83 0.44 20.21
C GLY A 137 -1.80 -0.67 20.01
N GLU A 138 -2.04 -1.63 19.13
CA GLU A 138 -1.12 -2.74 18.88
C GLU A 138 0.19 -2.24 18.26
N LYS A 139 1.29 -2.91 18.61
CA LYS A 139 2.62 -2.62 18.07
C LYS A 139 3.01 -3.66 17.02
N ILE A 140 3.41 -3.18 15.86
CA ILE A 140 3.92 -4.04 14.79
C ILE A 140 5.44 -4.20 14.96
N PRO A 141 5.94 -5.45 15.03
CA PRO A 141 7.36 -5.69 15.21
C PRO A 141 8.15 -5.31 13.94
N LEU A 142 9.05 -4.35 14.09
CA LEU A 142 10.06 -4.01 13.10
C LEU A 142 11.29 -3.51 13.86
N LYS A 143 12.33 -4.34 13.93
CA LYS A 143 13.56 -4.00 14.68
C LYS A 143 14.16 -2.70 14.16
N GLY A 144 14.46 -1.78 15.07
CA GLY A 144 14.95 -0.44 14.73
C GLY A 144 13.85 0.61 14.58
N ARG A 145 12.57 0.22 14.58
CA ARG A 145 11.40 1.12 14.56
C ARG A 145 10.45 0.84 15.72
N GLU A 146 9.54 1.77 15.97
CA GLU A 146 8.49 1.64 16.97
C GLU A 146 7.14 2.01 16.33
N LEU A 147 6.54 1.03 15.65
CA LEU A 147 5.27 1.19 14.93
C LEU A 147 4.09 0.85 15.85
N GLN A 148 3.09 1.71 15.88
CA GLN A 148 1.85 1.51 16.64
C GLN A 148 0.64 1.83 15.79
N ILE A 149 -0.39 0.96 15.88
CA ILE A 149 -1.67 1.09 15.18
C ILE A 149 -2.63 1.96 15.97
N PHE A 150 -3.41 2.77 15.25
CA PHE A 150 -4.56 3.52 15.78
C PHE A 150 -5.75 3.34 14.85
N ARG A 151 -6.93 3.07 15.43
CA ARG A 151 -8.19 3.03 14.66
C ARG A 151 -8.64 4.46 14.39
N ILE A 152 -8.95 4.76 13.11
CA ILE A 152 -9.39 6.12 12.72
C ILE A 152 -10.74 6.12 11.99
N GLY A 153 -11.04 5.27 11.10
CA GLY A 153 -12.36 4.91 10.61
C GLY A 153 -13.31 5.99 10.06
N ASP A 154 -12.82 7.14 9.61
CA ASP A 154 -13.69 8.18 9.01
C ASP A 154 -13.91 7.96 7.51
N HIS A 155 -12.83 7.69 6.76
CA HIS A 155 -12.92 7.39 5.33
C HIS A 155 -13.54 6.00 5.09
N THR A 156 -13.06 5.00 5.80
CA THR A 156 -13.62 3.64 5.82
C THR A 156 -13.67 3.10 7.25
N LYS A 157 -14.62 2.18 7.54
CA LYS A 157 -14.76 1.60 8.89
C LYS A 157 -13.54 0.81 9.35
N ASP A 158 -12.76 0.28 8.42
CA ASP A 158 -11.54 -0.46 8.65
C ASP A 158 -10.28 0.43 8.66
N GLY A 159 -10.45 1.74 8.58
CA GLY A 159 -9.36 2.71 8.56
C GLY A 159 -8.46 2.61 9.79
N ILE A 160 -7.14 2.53 9.56
CA ILE A 160 -6.12 2.58 10.59
C ILE A 160 -5.03 3.59 10.22
N ALA A 161 -4.45 4.21 11.22
CA ALA A 161 -3.23 4.98 11.11
C ALA A 161 -2.05 4.26 11.76
N ILE A 162 -0.87 4.47 11.24
CA ILE A 162 0.37 3.89 11.74
C ILE A 162 1.28 5.00 12.26
N LEU A 163 1.56 5.03 13.55
CA LEU A 163 2.49 5.94 14.17
C LEU A 163 3.87 5.29 14.30
N ASP A 164 4.87 5.83 13.60
CA ASP A 164 6.28 5.55 13.89
C ASP A 164 6.76 6.53 14.99
N ARG A 165 6.78 6.05 16.22
CA ARG A 165 7.12 6.89 17.38
C ARG A 165 8.58 7.35 17.36
N LYS A 166 9.48 6.49 16.87
CA LYS A 166 10.92 6.78 16.85
C LYS A 166 11.22 7.92 15.86
N ASN A 167 10.65 7.84 14.66
CA ASN A 167 10.93 8.83 13.60
C ASN A 167 9.88 9.95 13.55
N LYS A 168 8.82 9.88 14.38
CA LYS A 168 7.74 10.87 14.48
C LYS A 168 6.95 11.06 13.18
N TYR A 169 6.66 9.95 12.49
CA TYR A 169 5.80 9.92 11.33
C TYR A 169 4.44 9.34 11.67
N LEU A 170 3.41 9.86 11.04
CA LEU A 170 2.05 9.34 11.08
C LEU A 170 1.60 9.08 9.65
N PHE A 171 1.26 7.81 9.35
CA PHE A 171 0.72 7.38 8.07
C PHE A 171 -0.77 7.12 8.24
N THR A 172 -1.60 7.77 7.44
CA THR A 172 -3.05 7.83 7.66
C THR A 172 -3.87 7.34 6.48
N GLY A 173 -3.22 6.87 5.40
CA GLY A 173 -3.94 6.59 4.15
C GLY A 173 -4.74 7.82 3.73
N ASP A 174 -6.00 7.62 3.40
CA ASP A 174 -6.90 8.63 2.84
C ASP A 174 -7.64 9.48 3.89
N GLU A 175 -7.43 9.24 5.19
CA GLU A 175 -8.20 9.92 6.26
C GLU A 175 -7.99 11.44 6.31
N PHE A 176 -6.81 11.92 5.95
CA PHE A 176 -6.49 13.36 5.96
C PHE A 176 -6.14 13.89 4.59
N MET A 177 -6.86 13.43 3.58
CA MET A 177 -6.72 14.03 2.25
C MET A 177 -7.09 15.51 2.33
N PRO A 178 -6.21 16.43 1.88
CA PRO A 178 -6.63 17.82 1.78
C PRO A 178 -7.84 17.86 0.86
N HIS A 179 -8.97 18.35 1.35
CA HIS A 179 -10.17 18.52 0.55
C HIS A 179 -9.79 19.30 -0.71
N GLY A 180 -9.63 18.58 -1.81
CA GLY A 180 -9.39 19.17 -3.10
C GLY A 180 -10.56 20.10 -3.37
N LYS A 181 -10.26 21.34 -3.74
CA LYS A 181 -11.27 22.21 -4.29
C LYS A 181 -11.88 21.47 -5.49
N SER A 182 -13.12 21.04 -5.32
CA SER A 182 -13.98 20.58 -6.40
C SER A 182 -14.10 21.64 -7.48
#